data_ad998f30d468f1c8370feae132ef2a4a
#
_entry.id   ad998f30d468f1c8370feae132ef2a4a
#
_cell.length_a   1.000
_cell.length_b   1.000
_cell.length_c   1.000
_cell.angle_alpha   90.00
_cell.angle_beta   90.00
_cell.angle_gamma   90.00
#
_symmetry.space_group_name_H-M   'P 1'
#
loop_
_entity.id
_entity.type
_entity.pdbx_description
1 polymer ?
#
loop_
_entity_poly.entity_id
_entity_poly.type
_entity_poly.pdbx_seq_one_letter_code
_entity_poly.pdbx_strand_id
1 'polypeptide(L)'
;MDKKRIAISLVFSIIFLSAVFYKVPVREVLNVLKNASPFWMSVAVGVMALTITLTGVRWDQVLRSQNWRLPFWQVIRATWYGHCFNTALLGPAAGDIFKSTLFAREQNMPLVNLLSASWLDRLLAGVGSIIFAVLVVIFTLMTGEQLQIELPSVNPWIIAAGVLCAAAVCFLIWKFRLLDKIAFVKKLKDTFAAAVVKMYKSPGRALTVILLGCVGQILLSSILAWTLASVTQTDLPWVQMLWVFPVIAMLATLPISVGGVGVREGASLVLLGNYGVVQADAVAASLLCLGVYWLNAAIGAILLFIGKPKK
;
A
#
# COMPACT_ATOMS: atom_id res chain seq x y z
N MET A 1 -14.13 -12.01 -9.64
CA MET A 1 -13.23 -12.48 -8.57
C MET A 1 -13.76 -13.80 -8.05
N ASP A 2 -12.93 -14.81 -7.94
CA ASP A 2 -13.38 -16.17 -7.59
C ASP A 2 -13.83 -16.20 -6.12
N LYS A 3 -15.09 -16.60 -5.86
CA LYS A 3 -15.69 -16.69 -4.51
C LYS A 3 -14.81 -17.53 -3.57
N LYS A 4 -14.12 -18.54 -4.12
CA LYS A 4 -13.19 -19.40 -3.36
C LYS A 4 -11.99 -18.62 -2.81
N ARG A 5 -11.41 -17.69 -3.57
CA ARG A 5 -10.27 -16.87 -3.12
C ARG A 5 -10.67 -15.93 -1.99
N ILE A 6 -11.86 -15.33 -2.09
CA ILE A 6 -12.39 -14.46 -1.03
C ILE A 6 -12.59 -15.27 0.26
N ALA A 7 -13.20 -16.44 0.16
CA ALA A 7 -13.43 -17.31 1.30
C ALA A 7 -12.11 -17.73 1.97
N ILE A 8 -11.11 -18.12 1.18
CA ILE A 8 -9.79 -18.49 1.69
C ILE A 8 -9.14 -17.32 2.43
N SER A 9 -9.10 -16.12 1.84
CA SER A 9 -8.50 -14.94 2.48
C SER A 9 -9.25 -14.52 3.75
N LEU A 10 -10.58 -14.67 3.81
CA LEU A 10 -11.36 -14.45 5.02
C LEU A 10 -11.01 -15.44 6.12
N VAL A 11 -10.88 -16.73 5.78
CA VAL A 11 -10.45 -17.77 6.73
C VAL A 11 -9.07 -17.45 7.29
N PHE A 12 -8.11 -17.08 6.45
CA PHE A 12 -6.78 -16.66 6.92
C PHE A 12 -6.84 -15.42 7.82
N SER A 13 -7.63 -14.39 7.46
CA SER A 13 -7.81 -13.21 8.31
C SER A 13 -8.37 -13.58 9.69
N ILE A 14 -9.36 -14.47 9.75
CA ILE A 14 -9.93 -14.95 11.01
C ILE A 14 -8.87 -15.72 11.81
N ILE A 15 -8.13 -16.62 11.19
CA ILE A 15 -7.07 -17.40 11.85
C ILE A 15 -6.01 -16.46 12.44
N PHE A 16 -5.51 -15.50 11.66
CA PHE A 16 -4.50 -14.55 12.13
C PHE A 16 -5.02 -13.67 13.26
N LEU A 17 -6.25 -13.12 13.15
CA LEU A 17 -6.85 -12.35 14.23
C LEU A 17 -7.07 -13.19 15.49
N SER A 18 -7.54 -14.44 15.34
CA SER A 18 -7.71 -15.35 16.48
C SER A 18 -6.37 -15.62 17.18
N ALA A 19 -5.27 -15.80 16.42
CA ALA A 19 -3.94 -15.97 16.97
C ALA A 19 -3.44 -14.73 17.72
N VAL A 20 -3.73 -13.52 17.21
CA VAL A 20 -3.42 -12.26 17.89
C VAL A 20 -4.21 -12.13 19.18
N PHE A 21 -5.54 -12.34 19.15
CA PHE A 21 -6.39 -12.20 20.32
C PHE A 21 -6.26 -13.36 21.32
N TYR A 22 -5.66 -14.48 20.93
CA TYR A 22 -5.24 -15.50 21.88
C TYR A 22 -4.10 -15.01 22.79
N LYS A 23 -3.20 -14.17 22.25
CA LYS A 23 -2.08 -13.59 23.00
C LYS A 23 -2.45 -12.30 23.74
N VAL A 24 -3.32 -11.49 23.15
CA VAL A 24 -3.69 -10.16 23.66
C VAL A 24 -5.18 -10.10 23.97
N PRO A 25 -5.58 -9.94 25.25
CA PRO A 25 -6.98 -9.91 25.63
C PRO A 25 -7.74 -8.78 24.92
N VAL A 26 -8.86 -9.11 24.28
CA VAL A 26 -9.72 -8.16 23.55
C VAL A 26 -10.11 -6.97 24.43
N ARG A 27 -10.36 -7.22 25.74
CA ARG A 27 -10.74 -6.19 26.70
C ARG A 27 -9.66 -5.10 26.86
N GLU A 28 -8.39 -5.49 26.89
CA GLU A 28 -7.28 -4.55 26.98
C GLU A 28 -7.20 -3.68 25.73
N VAL A 29 -7.26 -4.29 24.54
CA VAL A 29 -7.27 -3.57 23.27
C VAL A 29 -8.44 -2.57 23.19
N LEU A 30 -9.65 -2.97 23.62
CA LEU A 30 -10.81 -2.09 23.65
C LEU A 30 -10.65 -0.92 24.62
N ASN A 31 -9.99 -1.13 25.77
CA ASN A 31 -9.70 -0.05 26.71
C ASN A 31 -8.71 0.97 26.11
N VAL A 32 -7.67 0.48 25.43
CA VAL A 32 -6.70 1.34 24.71
C VAL A 32 -7.40 2.14 23.62
N LEU A 33 -8.23 1.50 22.82
CA LEU A 33 -9.00 2.16 21.75
C LEU A 33 -9.92 3.28 22.24
N LYS A 34 -10.57 3.09 23.41
CA LYS A 34 -11.44 4.11 24.02
C LYS A 34 -10.68 5.35 24.47
N ASN A 35 -9.41 5.19 24.84
CA ASN A 35 -8.57 6.26 25.35
C ASN A 35 -7.67 6.87 24.27
N ALA A 36 -7.83 6.44 23.01
CA ALA A 36 -7.04 6.96 21.90
C ALA A 36 -7.21 8.47 21.73
N SER A 37 -6.10 9.19 21.54
CA SER A 37 -6.10 10.65 21.36
C SER A 37 -6.76 11.06 20.06
N PRO A 38 -7.88 11.82 20.07
CA PRO A 38 -8.55 12.28 18.85
C PRO A 38 -7.67 13.20 18.00
N PHE A 39 -6.75 13.93 18.62
CA PHE A 39 -5.82 14.81 17.91
C PHE A 39 -4.91 14.00 16.99
N TRP A 40 -4.20 13.01 17.49
CA TRP A 40 -3.29 12.19 16.69
C TRP A 40 -4.04 11.35 15.65
N MET A 41 -5.25 10.92 15.97
CA MET A 41 -6.12 10.26 14.99
C MET A 41 -6.50 11.18 13.84
N SER A 42 -6.82 12.45 14.13
CA SER A 42 -7.11 13.45 13.09
C SER A 42 -5.90 13.72 12.21
N VAL A 43 -4.69 13.77 12.81
CA VAL A 43 -3.42 13.88 12.07
C VAL A 43 -3.26 12.67 11.13
N ALA A 44 -3.45 11.44 11.61
CA ALA A 44 -3.35 10.22 10.81
C ALA A 44 -4.32 10.22 9.63
N VAL A 45 -5.57 10.64 9.84
CA VAL A 45 -6.59 10.78 8.76
C VAL A 45 -6.17 11.83 7.74
N GLY A 46 -5.67 12.98 8.18
CA GLY A 46 -5.17 14.05 7.31
C GLY A 46 -3.95 13.63 6.49
N VAL A 47 -2.99 12.93 7.11
CA VAL A 47 -1.81 12.38 6.43
C VAL A 47 -2.22 11.35 5.37
N MET A 48 -3.21 10.51 5.65
CA MET A 48 -3.73 9.56 4.67
C MET A 48 -4.40 10.27 3.50
N ALA A 49 -5.22 11.28 3.76
CA ALA A 49 -5.85 12.10 2.73
C ALA A 49 -4.80 12.79 1.83
N LEU A 50 -3.74 13.33 2.43
CA LEU A 50 -2.60 13.89 1.70
C LEU A 50 -1.91 12.82 0.83
N THR A 51 -1.66 11.64 1.38
CA THR A 51 -1.03 10.51 0.68
C THR A 51 -1.83 10.09 -0.56
N ILE A 52 -3.16 9.99 -0.44
CA ILE A 52 -4.05 9.67 -1.56
C ILE A 52 -3.99 10.77 -2.62
N THR A 53 -4.02 12.03 -2.19
CA THR A 53 -3.97 13.19 -3.10
C THR A 53 -2.63 13.25 -3.83
N LEU A 54 -1.50 13.07 -3.14
CA LEU A 54 -0.17 13.01 -3.76
C LEU A 54 -0.03 11.81 -4.73
N THR A 55 -0.67 10.69 -4.44
CA THR A 55 -0.76 9.57 -5.40
C THR A 55 -1.49 10.00 -6.67
N GLY A 56 -2.52 10.84 -6.57
CA GLY A 56 -3.20 11.40 -7.72
C GLY A 56 -2.32 12.37 -8.52
N VAL A 57 -1.57 13.23 -7.83
CA VAL A 57 -0.58 14.12 -8.47
C VAL A 57 0.48 13.30 -9.22
N ARG A 58 0.98 12.23 -8.60
CA ARG A 58 1.97 11.32 -9.20
C ARG A 58 1.40 10.66 -10.45
N TRP A 59 0.17 10.13 -10.39
CA TRP A 59 -0.50 9.53 -11.54
C TRP A 59 -0.74 10.53 -12.68
N ASP A 60 -1.06 11.80 -12.36
CA ASP A 60 -1.17 12.88 -13.36
C ASP A 60 0.16 13.10 -14.11
N GLN A 61 1.31 13.07 -13.41
CA GLN A 61 2.60 13.18 -14.07
C GLN A 61 2.87 12.01 -15.04
N VAL A 62 2.46 10.81 -14.68
CA VAL A 62 2.55 9.64 -15.57
C VAL A 62 1.64 9.82 -16.80
N LEU A 63 0.40 10.27 -16.63
CA LEU A 63 -0.53 10.54 -17.73
C LEU A 63 0.02 11.62 -18.67
N ARG A 64 0.58 12.69 -18.13
CA ARG A 64 1.23 13.77 -18.90
C ARG A 64 2.47 13.29 -19.65
N SER A 65 3.21 12.31 -19.13
CA SER A 65 4.33 11.71 -19.86
C SER A 65 3.88 10.94 -21.11
N GLN A 66 2.62 10.47 -21.09
CA GLN A 66 1.98 9.82 -22.23
C GLN A 66 1.34 10.81 -23.23
N ASN A 67 1.54 12.13 -23.03
CA ASN A 67 0.90 13.24 -23.74
C ASN A 67 -0.61 13.36 -23.51
N TRP A 68 -1.12 12.83 -22.41
CA TRP A 68 -2.52 12.98 -22.02
C TRP A 68 -2.67 14.12 -21.01
N ARG A 69 -3.33 15.20 -21.42
CA ARG A 69 -3.62 16.33 -20.56
C ARG A 69 -5.08 16.25 -20.12
N LEU A 70 -5.28 15.64 -18.98
CA LEU A 70 -6.61 15.45 -18.40
C LEU A 70 -6.86 16.49 -17.30
N PRO A 71 -8.11 16.82 -16.99
CA PRO A 71 -8.43 17.76 -15.92
C PRO A 71 -7.92 17.24 -14.57
N PHE A 72 -7.03 18.00 -13.94
CA PHE A 72 -6.31 17.62 -12.72
C PHE A 72 -7.24 17.09 -11.62
N TRP A 73 -8.34 17.81 -11.34
CA TRP A 73 -9.29 17.40 -10.30
C TRP A 73 -10.00 16.08 -10.60
N GLN A 74 -10.20 15.73 -11.87
CA GLN A 74 -10.77 14.44 -12.24
C GLN A 74 -9.77 13.31 -11.98
N VAL A 75 -8.48 13.55 -12.21
CA VAL A 75 -7.40 12.58 -11.91
C VAL A 75 -7.31 12.34 -10.40
N ILE A 76 -7.33 13.41 -9.60
CA ILE A 76 -7.34 13.31 -8.13
C ILE A 76 -8.57 12.52 -7.67
N ARG A 77 -9.76 12.88 -8.14
CA ARG A 77 -11.02 12.21 -7.79
C ARG A 77 -11.00 10.72 -8.16
N ALA A 78 -10.49 10.37 -9.35
CA ALA A 78 -10.34 8.98 -9.76
C ALA A 78 -9.41 8.19 -8.83
N THR A 79 -8.37 8.84 -8.29
CA THR A 79 -7.45 8.22 -7.33
C THR A 79 -8.15 7.95 -5.99
N TRP A 80 -8.98 8.85 -5.51
CA TRP A 80 -9.81 8.64 -4.33
C TRP A 80 -10.79 7.47 -4.51
N TYR A 81 -11.40 7.33 -5.70
CA TYR A 81 -12.21 6.16 -6.05
C TYR A 81 -11.38 4.88 -5.98
N GLY A 82 -10.17 4.92 -6.58
CA GLY A 82 -9.23 3.80 -6.52
C GLY A 82 -8.90 3.39 -5.09
N HIS A 83 -8.67 4.35 -4.19
CA HIS A 83 -8.43 4.06 -2.77
C HIS A 83 -9.65 3.39 -2.11
N CYS A 84 -10.85 3.89 -2.33
CA CYS A 84 -12.08 3.28 -1.82
C CYS A 84 -12.16 1.80 -2.23
N PHE A 85 -11.95 1.49 -3.51
CA PHE A 85 -12.00 0.11 -4.01
C PHE A 85 -10.81 -0.76 -3.58
N ASN A 86 -9.63 -0.18 -3.38
CA ASN A 86 -8.49 -0.90 -2.82
C ASN A 86 -8.76 -1.35 -1.38
N THR A 87 -9.43 -0.50 -0.59
CA THR A 87 -9.75 -0.78 0.80
C THR A 87 -10.94 -1.75 0.92
N ALA A 88 -12.00 -1.58 0.10
CA ALA A 88 -13.21 -2.38 0.15
C ALA A 88 -13.07 -3.74 -0.56
N LEU A 89 -12.30 -3.81 -1.64
CA LEU A 89 -12.06 -5.01 -2.43
C LEU A 89 -10.64 -5.52 -2.17
N LEU A 90 -10.48 -6.81 -2.12
CA LEU A 90 -9.32 -7.58 -1.75
C LEU A 90 -8.03 -7.27 -2.55
N GLY A 91 -7.40 -6.15 -2.27
CA GLY A 91 -6.04 -5.90 -2.72
C GLY A 91 -5.82 -4.67 -3.60
N PRO A 92 -4.59 -4.19 -3.65
CA PRO A 92 -4.23 -2.90 -4.24
C PRO A 92 -4.42 -2.82 -5.77
N ALA A 93 -4.52 -3.94 -6.48
CA ALA A 93 -4.76 -3.95 -7.92
C ALA A 93 -6.23 -3.66 -8.29
N ALA A 94 -7.18 -3.96 -7.40
CA ALA A 94 -8.61 -3.81 -7.67
C ALA A 94 -9.01 -2.35 -7.90
N GLY A 95 -8.52 -1.45 -7.06
CA GLY A 95 -8.79 -0.02 -7.20
C GLY A 95 -8.16 0.60 -8.44
N ASP A 96 -6.98 0.12 -8.87
CA ASP A 96 -6.37 0.61 -10.11
C ASP A 96 -7.16 0.17 -11.35
N ILE A 97 -7.65 -1.06 -11.36
CA ILE A 97 -8.52 -1.54 -12.43
C ILE A 97 -9.81 -0.74 -12.44
N PHE A 98 -10.41 -0.51 -11.26
CA PHE A 98 -11.67 0.23 -11.14
C PHE A 98 -11.50 1.69 -11.57
N LYS A 99 -10.51 2.42 -11.02
CA LYS A 99 -10.26 3.82 -11.40
C LYS A 99 -9.97 3.95 -12.88
N SER A 100 -9.15 3.04 -13.45
CA SER A 100 -8.83 3.04 -14.88
C SER A 100 -10.05 2.74 -15.75
N THR A 101 -10.91 1.81 -15.34
CA THR A 101 -12.13 1.47 -16.08
C THR A 101 -13.14 2.61 -16.06
N LEU A 102 -13.37 3.22 -14.89
CA LEU A 102 -14.27 4.34 -14.75
C LEU A 102 -13.78 5.54 -15.57
N PHE A 103 -12.49 5.86 -15.42
CA PHE A 103 -11.86 6.99 -16.07
C PHE A 103 -11.76 6.80 -17.61
N ALA A 104 -11.54 5.54 -18.07
CA ALA A 104 -11.57 5.18 -19.48
C ALA A 104 -12.94 5.51 -20.12
N ARG A 105 -14.02 5.22 -19.40
CA ARG A 105 -15.39 5.51 -19.84
C ARG A 105 -15.70 7.02 -19.83
N GLU A 106 -15.29 7.72 -18.77
CA GLU A 106 -15.53 9.17 -18.62
C GLU A 106 -14.77 9.99 -19.69
N GLN A 107 -13.57 9.57 -20.06
CA GLN A 107 -12.68 10.29 -20.98
C GLN A 107 -12.64 9.72 -22.39
N ASN A 108 -13.45 8.69 -22.69
CA ASN A 108 -13.45 7.96 -23.97
C ASN A 108 -12.04 7.47 -24.38
N MET A 109 -11.26 6.98 -23.41
CA MET A 109 -9.89 6.51 -23.61
C MET A 109 -9.81 4.98 -23.61
N PRO A 110 -8.85 4.37 -24.35
CA PRO A 110 -8.63 2.95 -24.28
C PRO A 110 -8.20 2.52 -22.88
N LEU A 111 -8.95 1.56 -22.28
CA LEU A 111 -8.67 1.05 -20.92
C LEU A 111 -7.23 0.54 -20.77
N VAL A 112 -6.69 -0.12 -21.81
CA VAL A 112 -5.33 -0.66 -21.81
C VAL A 112 -4.28 0.42 -21.54
N ASN A 113 -4.49 1.62 -22.08
CA ASN A 113 -3.58 2.74 -21.91
C ASN A 113 -3.55 3.23 -20.44
N LEU A 114 -4.73 3.36 -19.83
CA LEU A 114 -4.84 3.80 -18.42
C LEU A 114 -4.33 2.75 -17.44
N LEU A 115 -4.56 1.46 -17.72
CA LEU A 115 -3.98 0.37 -16.95
C LEU A 115 -2.46 0.36 -17.04
N SER A 116 -1.90 0.55 -18.26
CA SER A 116 -0.44 0.65 -18.44
C SER A 116 0.15 1.83 -17.67
N ALA A 117 -0.52 3.00 -17.68
CA ALA A 117 -0.11 4.15 -16.89
C ALA A 117 -0.18 3.89 -15.38
N SER A 118 -1.21 3.20 -14.89
CA SER A 118 -1.32 2.84 -13.48
C SER A 118 -0.23 1.86 -13.03
N TRP A 119 0.14 0.91 -13.89
CA TRP A 119 1.24 -0.02 -13.59
C TRP A 119 2.60 0.68 -13.62
N LEU A 120 2.81 1.59 -14.57
CA LEU A 120 4.04 2.39 -14.64
C LEU A 120 4.17 3.29 -13.39
N ASP A 121 3.09 3.91 -12.94
CA ASP A 121 3.03 4.66 -11.68
C ASP A 121 3.48 3.81 -10.49
N ARG A 122 2.97 2.59 -10.37
CA ARG A 122 3.35 1.66 -9.30
C ARG A 122 4.80 1.25 -9.34
N LEU A 123 5.35 0.96 -10.53
CA LEU A 123 6.76 0.60 -10.66
C LEU A 123 7.67 1.75 -10.25
N LEU A 124 7.41 2.96 -10.71
CA LEU A 124 8.21 4.14 -10.36
C LEU A 124 8.06 4.49 -8.87
N ALA A 125 6.88 4.33 -8.30
CA ALA A 125 6.67 4.46 -6.85
C ALA A 125 7.46 3.40 -6.07
N GLY A 126 7.51 2.17 -6.57
CA GLY A 126 8.34 1.11 -6.02
C GLY A 126 9.83 1.46 -6.00
N VAL A 127 10.34 2.06 -7.09
CA VAL A 127 11.72 2.61 -7.12
C VAL A 127 11.89 3.66 -6.02
N GLY A 128 10.95 4.58 -5.85
CA GLY A 128 10.97 5.57 -4.77
C GLY A 128 10.99 4.92 -3.37
N SER A 129 10.22 3.85 -3.17
CA SER A 129 10.22 3.09 -1.92
C SER A 129 11.56 2.38 -1.65
N ILE A 130 12.21 1.85 -2.70
CA ILE A 130 13.54 1.24 -2.59
C ILE A 130 14.57 2.30 -2.23
N ILE A 131 14.54 3.47 -2.87
CA ILE A 131 15.43 4.59 -2.54
C ILE A 131 15.24 4.99 -1.08
N PHE A 132 14.00 5.12 -0.61
CA PHE A 132 13.72 5.41 0.79
C PHE A 132 14.31 4.34 1.72
N ALA A 133 14.12 3.06 1.42
CA ALA A 133 14.68 1.97 2.22
C ALA A 133 16.22 2.04 2.29
N VAL A 134 16.88 2.30 1.17
CA VAL A 134 18.35 2.47 1.11
C VAL A 134 18.79 3.66 1.96
N LEU A 135 18.10 4.79 1.87
CA LEU A 135 18.39 5.98 2.68
C LEU A 135 18.23 5.71 4.18
N VAL A 136 17.20 4.96 4.58
CA VAL A 136 17.00 4.55 5.98
C VAL A 136 18.16 3.68 6.46
N VAL A 137 18.58 2.69 5.66
CA VAL A 137 19.72 1.82 6.01
C VAL A 137 21.01 2.65 6.16
N ILE A 138 21.31 3.53 5.22
CA ILE A 138 22.50 4.41 5.28
C ILE A 138 22.43 5.28 6.54
N PHE A 139 21.29 5.90 6.81
CA PHE A 139 21.10 6.76 7.98
C PHE A 139 21.32 5.99 9.29
N THR A 140 20.76 4.78 9.41
CA THR A 140 20.94 3.92 10.59
C THR A 140 22.41 3.51 10.78
N LEU A 141 23.12 3.17 9.70
CA LEU A 141 24.56 2.86 9.76
C LEU A 141 25.40 4.09 10.19
N MET A 142 25.01 5.30 9.77
CA MET A 142 25.71 6.54 10.14
C MET A 142 25.47 6.95 11.58
N THR A 143 24.31 6.65 12.16
CA THR A 143 23.99 6.95 13.56
C THR A 143 24.60 5.93 14.53
N GLY A 144 25.16 4.83 14.03
CA GLY A 144 25.72 3.76 14.87
C GLY A 144 24.67 2.98 15.66
N GLU A 145 23.37 3.22 15.39
CA GLU A 145 22.30 2.45 16.01
C GLU A 145 22.29 1.04 15.46
N GLN A 146 22.30 0.04 16.35
CA GLN A 146 22.16 -1.36 15.93
C GLN A 146 20.72 -1.59 15.46
N LEU A 147 20.57 -2.01 14.21
CA LEU A 147 19.33 -2.58 13.73
C LEU A 147 19.05 -3.85 14.54
N GLN A 148 18.27 -3.73 15.60
CA GLN A 148 17.76 -4.90 16.33
C GLN A 148 16.67 -5.56 15.47
N ILE A 149 17.11 -6.22 14.40
CA ILE A 149 16.23 -7.04 13.57
C ILE A 149 16.20 -8.42 14.19
N GLU A 150 15.52 -8.57 15.31
CA GLU A 150 15.08 -9.90 15.72
C GLU A 150 13.92 -10.32 14.82
N LEU A 151 14.26 -10.70 13.59
CA LEU A 151 13.30 -11.43 12.76
C LEU A 151 12.94 -12.70 13.51
N PRO A 152 11.65 -13.03 13.67
CA PRO A 152 11.27 -14.35 14.15
C PRO A 152 12.09 -15.35 13.34
N SER A 153 12.62 -16.37 14.00
CA SER A 153 13.52 -17.38 13.42
C SER A 153 12.80 -18.17 12.32
N VAL A 154 12.48 -17.46 11.25
CA VAL A 154 11.98 -18.09 10.03
C VAL A 154 13.17 -18.75 9.38
N ASN A 155 13.14 -20.06 9.30
CA ASN A 155 14.20 -20.83 8.66
C ASN A 155 14.52 -20.19 7.29
N PRO A 156 15.74 -19.67 7.06
CA PRO A 156 16.11 -18.95 5.83
C PRO A 156 15.85 -19.80 4.57
N TRP A 157 15.84 -21.10 4.70
CA TRP A 157 15.51 -22.03 3.62
C TRP A 157 14.05 -21.96 3.17
N ILE A 158 13.11 -21.61 4.07
CA ILE A 158 11.69 -21.40 3.71
C ILE A 158 11.56 -20.12 2.86
N ILE A 159 12.27 -19.06 3.24
CA ILE A 159 12.30 -17.81 2.47
C ILE A 159 12.94 -18.06 1.10
N ALA A 160 14.10 -18.74 1.09
CA ALA A 160 14.80 -19.09 -0.16
C ALA A 160 13.91 -19.96 -1.07
N ALA A 161 13.25 -20.98 -0.53
CA ALA A 161 12.33 -21.84 -1.27
C ALA A 161 11.14 -21.04 -1.85
N GLY A 162 10.56 -20.11 -1.09
CA GLY A 162 9.48 -19.23 -1.55
C GLY A 162 9.93 -18.34 -2.69
N VAL A 163 11.09 -17.70 -2.58
CA VAL A 163 11.68 -16.86 -3.64
C VAL A 163 11.99 -17.67 -4.88
N LEU A 164 12.60 -18.87 -4.73
CA LEU A 164 12.91 -19.77 -5.84
C LEU A 164 11.62 -20.26 -6.54
N CYS A 165 10.60 -20.61 -5.78
CA CYS A 165 9.30 -21.01 -6.33
C CYS A 165 8.65 -19.88 -7.11
N ALA A 166 8.65 -18.66 -6.58
CA ALA A 166 8.13 -17.48 -7.29
C ALA A 166 8.94 -17.18 -8.56
N ALA A 167 10.26 -17.25 -8.49
CA ALA A 167 11.14 -17.09 -9.65
C ALA A 167 10.91 -18.18 -10.71
N ALA A 168 10.73 -19.44 -10.32
CA ALA A 168 10.43 -20.54 -11.22
C ALA A 168 9.07 -20.36 -11.90
N VAL A 169 8.05 -19.94 -11.19
CA VAL A 169 6.73 -19.63 -11.76
C VAL A 169 6.83 -18.48 -12.77
N CYS A 170 7.52 -17.40 -12.43
CA CYS A 170 7.76 -16.28 -13.35
C CYS A 170 8.54 -16.73 -14.60
N PHE A 171 9.56 -17.56 -14.42
CA PHE A 171 10.36 -18.13 -15.52
C PHE A 171 9.52 -19.01 -16.43
N LEU A 172 8.67 -19.89 -15.87
CA LEU A 172 7.76 -20.74 -16.66
C LEU A 172 6.76 -19.92 -17.45
N ILE A 173 6.15 -18.90 -16.83
CA ILE A 173 5.25 -17.97 -17.52
C ILE A 173 5.95 -17.27 -18.69
N TRP A 174 7.20 -16.83 -18.48
CA TRP A 174 8.02 -16.19 -19.50
C TRP A 174 8.43 -17.16 -20.61
N LYS A 175 8.97 -18.34 -20.25
CA LYS A 175 9.47 -19.35 -21.19
C LYS A 175 8.39 -19.89 -22.10
N PHE A 176 7.22 -20.18 -21.56
CA PHE A 176 6.09 -20.72 -22.36
C PHE A 176 5.27 -19.64 -23.07
N ARG A 177 5.63 -18.35 -22.93
CA ARG A 177 4.88 -17.22 -23.50
C ARG A 177 3.37 -17.32 -23.26
N LEU A 178 2.98 -17.87 -22.09
CA LEU A 178 1.59 -18.10 -21.73
C LEU A 178 0.75 -16.84 -21.80
N LEU A 179 1.36 -15.70 -21.46
CA LEU A 179 0.70 -14.39 -21.48
C LEU A 179 0.52 -13.84 -22.89
N ASP A 180 1.41 -14.19 -23.84
CA ASP A 180 1.35 -13.69 -25.23
C ASP A 180 0.22 -14.36 -26.03
N LYS A 181 -0.36 -15.50 -25.55
CA LYS A 181 -1.49 -16.18 -26.16
C LYS A 181 -2.82 -15.44 -25.99
N ILE A 182 -2.90 -14.53 -25.02
CA ILE A 182 -4.09 -13.73 -24.75
C ILE A 182 -3.89 -12.36 -25.42
N ALA A 183 -4.64 -12.06 -26.46
CA ALA A 183 -4.53 -10.83 -27.25
C ALA A 183 -4.57 -9.54 -26.39
N PHE A 184 -5.39 -9.53 -25.32
CA PHE A 184 -5.46 -8.42 -24.39
C PHE A 184 -4.14 -8.23 -23.63
N VAL A 185 -3.52 -9.32 -23.17
CA VAL A 185 -2.26 -9.27 -22.40
C VAL A 185 -1.10 -8.82 -23.28
N LYS A 186 -1.05 -9.32 -24.52
CA LYS A 186 -0.07 -8.86 -25.51
C LYS A 186 -0.20 -7.36 -25.75
N LYS A 187 -1.41 -6.88 -26.02
CA LYS A 187 -1.68 -5.44 -26.19
C LYS A 187 -1.30 -4.61 -24.97
N LEU A 188 -1.57 -5.13 -23.76
CA LEU A 188 -1.18 -4.46 -22.50
C LEU A 188 0.33 -4.36 -22.37
N LYS A 189 1.07 -5.44 -22.64
CA LYS A 189 2.53 -5.49 -22.63
C LYS A 189 3.14 -4.49 -23.61
N ASP A 190 2.66 -4.47 -24.86
CA ASP A 190 3.17 -3.55 -25.88
C ASP A 190 2.88 -2.09 -25.54
N THR A 191 1.67 -1.82 -25.04
CA THR A 191 1.28 -0.46 -24.59
C THR A 191 2.11 -0.03 -23.37
N PHE A 192 2.38 -0.95 -22.44
CA PHE A 192 3.21 -0.69 -21.28
C PHE A 192 4.67 -0.40 -21.67
N ALA A 193 5.25 -1.19 -22.58
CA ALA A 193 6.60 -0.94 -23.11
C ALA A 193 6.70 0.45 -23.77
N ALA A 194 5.69 0.82 -24.58
CA ALA A 194 5.62 2.16 -25.16
C ALA A 194 5.50 3.27 -24.09
N ALA A 195 4.77 3.01 -23.00
CA ALA A 195 4.64 3.96 -21.88
C ALA A 195 5.98 4.16 -21.16
N VAL A 196 6.74 3.11 -20.93
CA VAL A 196 8.10 3.18 -20.36
C VAL A 196 9.04 4.02 -21.23
N VAL A 197 9.04 3.79 -22.55
CA VAL A 197 9.87 4.56 -23.49
C VAL A 197 9.52 6.06 -23.47
N LYS A 198 8.23 6.41 -23.43
CA LYS A 198 7.78 7.80 -23.32
C LYS A 198 8.19 8.44 -22.00
N MET A 199 8.10 7.69 -20.89
CA MET A 199 8.55 8.17 -19.58
C MET A 199 10.07 8.42 -19.58
N TYR A 200 10.86 7.51 -20.16
CA TYR A 200 12.31 7.68 -20.31
C TYR A 200 12.67 8.96 -21.08
N LYS A 201 11.89 9.31 -22.10
CA LYS A 201 12.05 10.58 -22.86
C LYS A 201 11.61 11.83 -22.07
N SER A 202 11.07 11.67 -20.85
CA SER A 202 10.62 12.74 -19.97
C SER A 202 11.28 12.64 -18.60
N PRO A 203 12.62 12.77 -18.47
CA PRO A 203 13.36 12.46 -17.24
C PRO A 203 12.92 13.31 -16.04
N GLY A 204 12.58 14.58 -16.24
CA GLY A 204 12.08 15.43 -15.17
C GLY A 204 10.76 14.89 -14.56
N ARG A 205 9.84 14.36 -15.37
CA ARG A 205 8.62 13.73 -14.85
C ARG A 205 8.90 12.40 -14.18
N ALA A 206 9.80 11.59 -14.74
CA ALA A 206 10.22 10.34 -14.11
C ALA A 206 10.79 10.60 -12.71
N LEU A 207 11.69 11.58 -12.59
CA LEU A 207 12.25 12.00 -11.31
C LEU A 207 11.15 12.49 -10.35
N THR A 208 10.23 13.33 -10.81
CA THR A 208 9.10 13.81 -9.99
C THR A 208 8.26 12.64 -9.46
N VAL A 209 7.94 11.65 -10.31
CA VAL A 209 7.16 10.46 -9.92
C VAL A 209 7.90 9.63 -8.88
N ILE A 210 9.21 9.44 -9.03
CA ILE A 210 10.07 8.70 -8.09
C ILE A 210 10.14 9.44 -6.75
N LEU A 211 10.38 10.75 -6.75
CA LEU A 211 10.43 11.57 -5.54
C LEU A 211 9.09 11.57 -4.81
N LEU A 212 7.97 11.74 -5.53
CA LEU A 212 6.64 11.63 -4.95
C LEU A 212 6.35 10.20 -4.43
N GLY A 213 6.96 9.17 -5.03
CA GLY A 213 6.93 7.80 -4.53
C GLY A 213 7.64 7.66 -3.19
N CYS A 214 8.84 8.25 -3.06
CA CYS A 214 9.60 8.30 -1.82
C CYS A 214 8.83 9.04 -0.71
N VAL A 215 8.35 10.25 -1.00
CA VAL A 215 7.52 11.02 -0.05
C VAL A 215 6.25 10.28 0.33
N GLY A 216 5.59 9.65 -0.65
CA GLY A 216 4.39 8.85 -0.41
C GLY A 216 4.66 7.66 0.53
N GLN A 217 5.85 7.02 0.42
CA GLN A 217 6.24 5.94 1.32
C GLN A 217 6.47 6.45 2.76
N ILE A 218 7.11 7.60 2.92
CA ILE A 218 7.30 8.25 4.22
C ILE A 218 5.94 8.54 4.88
N LEU A 219 5.05 9.19 4.15
CA LEU A 219 3.70 9.51 4.65
C LEU A 219 2.91 8.26 4.99
N LEU A 220 2.92 7.25 4.11
CA LEU A 220 2.21 6.00 4.34
C LEU A 220 2.71 5.28 5.61
N SER A 221 4.02 5.23 5.81
CA SER A 221 4.62 4.65 7.00
C SER A 221 4.30 5.45 8.25
N SER A 222 4.26 6.78 8.17
CA SER A 222 3.96 7.65 9.31
C SER A 222 2.52 7.51 9.83
N ILE A 223 1.58 6.96 9.04
CA ILE A 223 0.20 6.73 9.50
C ILE A 223 0.19 5.79 10.71
N LEU A 224 0.96 4.69 10.66
CA LEU A 224 1.07 3.79 11.81
C LEU A 224 1.76 4.48 13.00
N ALA A 225 2.74 5.36 12.73
CA ALA A 225 3.37 6.16 13.78
C ALA A 225 2.35 7.05 14.52
N TRP A 226 1.50 7.77 13.77
CA TRP A 226 0.49 8.64 14.35
C TRP A 226 -0.61 7.87 15.09
N THR A 227 -1.02 6.71 14.56
CA THR A 227 -1.97 5.85 15.27
C THR A 227 -1.35 5.26 16.53
N LEU A 228 -0.07 4.92 16.52
CA LEU A 228 0.63 4.46 17.72
C LEU A 228 0.78 5.59 18.74
N ALA A 229 1.17 6.80 18.31
CA ALA A 229 1.23 7.96 19.18
C ALA A 229 -0.13 8.34 19.81
N SER A 230 -1.25 7.88 19.21
CA SER A 230 -2.59 8.12 19.78
C SER A 230 -2.90 7.24 20.98
N VAL A 231 -2.20 6.12 21.16
CA VAL A 231 -2.53 5.10 22.18
C VAL A 231 -1.40 4.83 23.16
N THR A 232 -0.14 5.06 22.79
CA THR A 232 1.01 4.79 23.66
C THR A 232 1.68 6.07 24.16
N GLN A 233 2.24 6.00 25.36
CA GLN A 233 3.12 7.04 25.92
C GLN A 233 4.58 6.58 25.91
N THR A 234 4.89 5.45 25.29
CA THR A 234 6.25 4.91 25.22
C THR A 234 7.10 5.79 24.31
N ASP A 235 8.24 6.24 24.79
CA ASP A 235 9.24 6.93 23.98
C ASP A 235 9.84 5.93 22.98
N LEU A 236 9.54 6.16 21.71
CA LEU A 236 9.97 5.28 20.64
C LEU A 236 11.26 5.79 20.01
N PRO A 237 12.20 4.91 19.71
CA PRO A 237 13.38 5.23 18.93
C PRO A 237 12.98 5.49 17.47
N TRP A 238 12.73 6.75 17.13
CA TRP A 238 12.20 7.16 15.83
C TRP A 238 13.03 6.67 14.64
N VAL A 239 14.35 6.59 14.80
CA VAL A 239 15.24 6.07 13.74
C VAL A 239 14.90 4.63 13.40
N GLN A 240 14.67 3.81 14.43
CA GLN A 240 14.31 2.41 14.25
C GLN A 240 12.91 2.25 13.68
N MET A 241 11.99 3.16 14.01
CA MET A 241 10.64 3.15 13.45
C MET A 241 10.61 3.46 11.95
N LEU A 242 11.64 4.14 11.39
CA LEU A 242 11.74 4.39 9.96
C LEU A 242 11.80 3.12 9.10
N TRP A 243 12.29 2.00 9.67
CA TRP A 243 12.26 0.72 8.96
C TRP A 243 11.12 -0.19 9.44
N VAL A 244 10.74 -0.13 10.72
CA VAL A 244 9.68 -0.99 11.29
C VAL A 244 8.32 -0.74 10.60
N PHE A 245 7.91 0.51 10.49
CA PHE A 245 6.61 0.83 9.89
C PHE A 245 6.51 0.44 8.41
N PRO A 246 7.51 0.69 7.54
CA PRO A 246 7.49 0.18 6.16
C PRO A 246 7.41 -1.33 6.06
N VAL A 247 8.11 -2.07 6.94
CA VAL A 247 8.06 -3.54 6.96
C VAL A 247 6.66 -4.03 7.34
N ILE A 248 6.05 -3.46 8.38
CA ILE A 248 4.65 -3.78 8.76
C ILE A 248 3.69 -3.49 7.59
N ALA A 249 3.83 -2.32 6.97
CA ALA A 249 3.01 -1.93 5.83
C ALA A 249 3.19 -2.90 4.65
N MET A 250 4.43 -3.31 4.35
CA MET A 250 4.74 -4.26 3.29
C MET A 250 4.12 -5.65 3.57
N LEU A 251 4.25 -6.16 4.78
CA LEU A 251 3.64 -7.43 5.19
C LEU A 251 2.11 -7.38 5.06
N ALA A 252 1.49 -6.26 5.41
CA ALA A 252 0.05 -6.07 5.28
C ALA A 252 -0.44 -6.04 3.82
N THR A 253 0.45 -5.78 2.83
CA THR A 253 0.09 -5.81 1.41
C THR A 253 0.08 -7.20 0.80
N LEU A 254 0.60 -8.21 1.50
CA LEU A 254 0.61 -9.58 1.01
C LEU A 254 -0.82 -10.08 0.80
N PRO A 255 -1.12 -10.75 -0.33
CA PRO A 255 -2.48 -11.21 -0.67
C PRO A 255 -2.87 -12.47 0.10
N ILE A 256 -2.51 -12.54 1.38
CA ILE A 256 -2.78 -13.67 2.28
C ILE A 256 -4.07 -13.44 3.05
N SER A 257 -4.35 -12.17 3.41
CA SER A 257 -5.50 -11.78 4.21
C SER A 257 -6.30 -10.64 3.56
N VAL A 258 -7.53 -10.44 4.00
CA VAL A 258 -8.40 -9.36 3.50
C VAL A 258 -7.89 -8.02 4.02
N GLY A 259 -7.38 -7.17 3.12
CA GLY A 259 -6.90 -5.82 3.49
C GLY A 259 -5.75 -5.80 4.50
N GLY A 260 -5.00 -6.90 4.63
CA GLY A 260 -3.91 -7.02 5.60
C GLY A 260 -4.37 -7.31 7.03
N VAL A 261 -5.67 -7.52 7.25
CA VAL A 261 -6.25 -7.78 8.58
C VAL A 261 -5.69 -9.09 9.16
N GLY A 262 -5.25 -9.03 10.41
CA GLY A 262 -4.57 -10.11 11.12
C GLY A 262 -3.05 -10.12 10.87
N VAL A 263 -2.60 -9.99 9.63
CA VAL A 263 -1.16 -9.95 9.28
C VAL A 263 -0.51 -8.68 9.83
N ARG A 264 -1.14 -7.52 9.66
CA ARG A 264 -0.64 -6.24 10.16
C ARG A 264 -0.61 -6.23 11.69
N GLU A 265 -1.68 -6.68 12.34
CA GLU A 265 -1.79 -6.78 13.79
C GLU A 265 -0.70 -7.70 14.35
N GLY A 266 -0.51 -8.87 13.76
CA GLY A 266 0.57 -9.80 14.14
C GLY A 266 1.97 -9.24 13.91
N ALA A 267 2.21 -8.58 12.78
CA ALA A 267 3.47 -7.92 12.49
C ALA A 267 3.75 -6.76 13.47
N SER A 268 2.73 -5.95 13.79
CA SER A 268 2.84 -4.89 14.77
C SER A 268 3.15 -5.43 16.17
N LEU A 269 2.47 -6.50 16.57
CA LEU A 269 2.71 -7.16 17.86
C LEU A 269 4.16 -7.63 18.01
N VAL A 270 4.71 -8.25 16.98
CA VAL A 270 6.09 -8.81 17.02
C VAL A 270 7.11 -7.68 16.90
N LEU A 271 7.01 -6.85 15.86
CA LEU A 271 8.05 -5.88 15.56
C LEU A 271 8.08 -4.70 16.54
N LEU A 272 6.93 -4.20 16.98
CA LEU A 272 6.88 -3.11 17.95
C LEU A 272 7.15 -3.62 19.37
N GLY A 273 6.81 -4.88 19.68
CA GLY A 273 7.11 -5.52 20.94
C GLY A 273 8.61 -5.58 21.26
N ASN A 274 9.46 -5.73 20.24
CA ASN A 274 10.93 -5.71 20.39
C ASN A 274 11.46 -4.35 20.87
N TYR A 275 10.67 -3.29 20.74
CA TYR A 275 11.00 -1.94 21.19
C TYR A 275 10.22 -1.52 22.46
N GLY A 276 9.70 -2.49 23.20
CA GLY A 276 9.04 -2.25 24.47
C GLY A 276 7.61 -1.70 24.38
N VAL A 277 7.03 -1.67 23.17
CA VAL A 277 5.61 -1.28 23.01
C VAL A 277 4.72 -2.36 23.62
N VAL A 278 3.79 -1.94 24.48
CA VAL A 278 2.81 -2.83 25.09
C VAL A 278 2.00 -3.53 23.99
N GLN A 279 1.79 -4.83 24.15
CA GLN A 279 1.13 -5.65 23.12
C GLN A 279 -0.27 -5.12 22.73
N ALA A 280 -1.04 -4.67 23.72
CA ALA A 280 -2.37 -4.10 23.49
C ALA A 280 -2.29 -2.79 22.68
N ASP A 281 -1.28 -1.94 22.93
CA ASP A 281 -1.06 -0.68 22.20
C ASP A 281 -0.67 -0.95 20.74
N ALA A 282 0.22 -1.92 20.50
CA ALA A 282 0.66 -2.30 19.16
C ALA A 282 -0.52 -2.81 18.30
N VAL A 283 -1.38 -3.66 18.88
CA VAL A 283 -2.58 -4.17 18.20
C VAL A 283 -3.61 -3.05 18.01
N ALA A 284 -3.86 -2.23 19.03
CA ALA A 284 -4.81 -1.11 18.95
C ALA A 284 -4.37 -0.09 17.88
N ALA A 285 -3.09 0.29 17.83
CA ALA A 285 -2.56 1.19 16.79
C ALA A 285 -2.77 0.65 15.38
N SER A 286 -2.56 -0.65 15.18
CA SER A 286 -2.80 -1.32 13.90
C SER A 286 -4.28 -1.31 13.50
N LEU A 287 -5.19 -1.55 14.44
CA LEU A 287 -6.64 -1.47 14.20
C LEU A 287 -7.09 -0.04 13.91
N LEU A 288 -6.55 0.96 14.62
CA LEU A 288 -6.80 2.38 14.34
C LEU A 288 -6.30 2.77 12.95
N CYS A 289 -5.12 2.28 12.56
CA CYS A 289 -4.60 2.45 11.21
C CYS A 289 -5.59 1.90 10.15
N LEU A 290 -6.18 0.73 10.37
CA LEU A 290 -7.26 0.19 9.52
C LEU A 290 -8.46 1.13 9.50
N GLY A 291 -8.87 1.68 10.64
CA GLY A 291 -9.94 2.67 10.74
C GLY A 291 -9.67 3.91 9.89
N VAL A 292 -8.42 4.43 9.91
CA VAL A 292 -7.97 5.56 9.06
C VAL A 292 -8.14 5.23 7.57
N TYR A 293 -7.77 4.02 7.13
CA TYR A 293 -7.99 3.59 5.75
C TYR A 293 -9.47 3.59 5.38
N TRP A 294 -10.33 3.05 6.24
CA TRP A 294 -11.78 2.97 6.00
C TRP A 294 -12.46 4.33 6.01
N LEU A 295 -12.06 5.25 6.89
CA LEU A 295 -12.58 6.62 6.91
C LEU A 295 -12.26 7.36 5.59
N ASN A 296 -11.02 7.24 5.11
CA ASN A 296 -10.66 7.83 3.82
C ASN A 296 -11.33 7.12 2.64
N ALA A 297 -11.56 5.81 2.73
CA ALA A 297 -12.34 5.08 1.74
C ALA A 297 -13.79 5.55 1.67
N ALA A 298 -14.40 5.88 2.80
CA ALA A 298 -15.74 6.46 2.86
C ALA A 298 -15.80 7.83 2.19
N ILE A 299 -14.78 8.69 2.38
CA ILE A 299 -14.65 9.96 1.64
C ILE A 299 -14.59 9.70 0.13
N GLY A 300 -13.78 8.72 -0.31
CA GLY A 300 -13.71 8.30 -1.70
C GLY A 300 -15.05 7.82 -2.25
N ALA A 301 -15.83 7.07 -1.47
CA ALA A 301 -17.18 6.65 -1.84
C ALA A 301 -18.14 7.84 -1.98
N ILE A 302 -18.12 8.78 -1.05
CA ILE A 302 -18.95 10.01 -1.11
C ILE A 302 -18.62 10.80 -2.39
N LEU A 303 -17.34 11.00 -2.69
CA LEU A 303 -16.90 11.67 -3.91
C LEU A 303 -17.38 10.95 -5.18
N LEU A 304 -17.47 9.62 -5.17
CA LEU A 304 -18.00 8.84 -6.28
C LEU A 304 -19.49 9.10 -6.50
N PHE A 305 -20.29 9.22 -5.42
CA PHE A 305 -21.72 9.50 -5.52
C PHE A 305 -22.01 10.93 -5.99
N ILE A 306 -21.25 11.91 -5.48
CA ILE A 306 -21.42 13.33 -5.85
C ILE A 306 -20.92 13.60 -7.27
N GLY A 307 -19.86 12.90 -7.68
CA GLY A 307 -19.18 13.13 -8.95
C GLY A 307 -19.77 12.42 -10.16
N LYS A 308 -21.01 11.87 -10.08
CA LYS A 308 -21.64 11.27 -11.27
C LYS A 308 -21.70 12.31 -12.37
N PRO A 309 -21.15 12.02 -13.58
CA PRO A 309 -21.32 12.93 -14.70
C PRO A 309 -22.83 13.10 -14.95
N LYS A 310 -23.28 14.35 -15.05
CA LYS A 310 -24.60 14.63 -15.63
C LYS A 310 -24.59 14.02 -17.03
N LYS A 311 -25.51 13.06 -17.28
CA LYS A 311 -25.73 12.46 -18.59
C LYS A 311 -26.00 13.51 -19.64
#